data_67a3e4de4e6080e12cebe6b0efe21550
#
_entry.id   67a3e4de4e6080e12cebe6b0efe21550
#
_cell.length_a   1.000
_cell.length_b   1.000
_cell.length_c   1.000
_cell.angle_alpha   90.00
_cell.angle_beta   90.00
_cell.angle_gamma   90.00
#
_symmetry.space_group_name_H-M   'P 1'
#
loop_
_entity.id
_entity.type
_entity.pdbx_description
1 polymer ?
#
loop_
_entity_poly.entity_id
_entity_poly.type
_entity_poly.pdbx_seq_one_letter_code
_entity_poly.pdbx_strand_id
1 'polypeptide(L)'
;MLNTIEIIKDRFDKLWNLIKSAGFAGNVHPEESKIRLEEVIVDGKSTYTFDLKKDKSLLTAVERSLSRNDVFVPNRMGILLALVNNTTGVETLYSYAPVADGTPSSVHKFGFLTDAIRKIYGGSWSWNVDNTVMISDYPMEKCEWIPQVQGATLLKSDDSAVVLDIQSEFDIEKALPLLIPRYTIAGTRDHKIQVQFDAAGLQFPVTSGYTAKLCLMMDGFLVKGGCEYKGGNGVNPFGDAVGQW
;
A
#
# COMPACT_ATOMS: atom_id res chain seq x y z
N MET A 1 20.72 -14.65 -4.20
CA MET A 1 19.64 -13.63 -4.13
C MET A 1 19.19 -13.60 -2.68
N LEU A 2 19.31 -12.48 -1.97
CA LEU A 2 18.88 -12.38 -0.57
C LEU A 2 17.37 -12.60 -0.51
N ASN A 3 16.92 -13.37 0.50
CA ASN A 3 15.50 -13.55 0.77
C ASN A 3 14.90 -12.21 1.27
N THR A 4 13.64 -11.95 0.98
CA THR A 4 12.92 -10.74 1.44
C THR A 4 13.04 -10.53 2.95
N ILE A 5 12.99 -11.60 3.73
CA ILE A 5 13.14 -11.57 5.19
C ILE A 5 14.55 -11.09 5.58
N GLU A 6 15.58 -11.54 4.88
CA GLU A 6 16.97 -11.12 5.13
C GLU A 6 17.16 -9.63 4.83
N ILE A 7 16.53 -9.13 3.77
CA ILE A 7 16.56 -7.70 3.42
C ILE A 7 15.88 -6.86 4.51
N ILE A 8 14.72 -7.28 4.99
CA ILE A 8 13.99 -6.55 6.04
C ILE A 8 14.78 -6.57 7.35
N LYS A 9 15.38 -7.71 7.70
CA LYS A 9 16.25 -7.83 8.87
C LYS A 9 17.47 -6.92 8.77
N ASP A 10 18.16 -6.90 7.64
CA ASP A 10 19.30 -5.99 7.40
C ASP A 10 18.88 -4.52 7.55
N ARG A 11 17.71 -4.15 7.06
CA ARG A 11 17.14 -2.80 7.23
C ARG A 11 16.87 -2.47 8.69
N PHE A 12 16.31 -3.40 9.44
CA PHE A 12 16.11 -3.22 10.88
C PHE A 12 17.43 -3.04 11.61
N ASP A 13 18.41 -3.90 11.35
CA ASP A 13 19.72 -3.84 11.99
C ASP A 13 20.45 -2.52 11.70
N LYS A 14 20.37 -2.02 10.46
CA LYS A 14 20.91 -0.72 10.08
C LYS A 14 20.21 0.43 10.80
N LEU A 15 18.88 0.40 10.86
CA LEU A 15 18.09 1.39 11.58
C LEU A 15 18.44 1.37 13.08
N TRP A 16 18.52 0.20 13.66
CA TRP A 16 18.86 0.02 15.07
C TRP A 16 20.28 0.50 15.39
N ASN A 17 21.23 0.22 14.51
CA ASN A 17 22.62 0.70 14.67
C ASN A 17 22.69 2.23 14.55
N LEU A 18 21.90 2.84 13.68
CA LEU A 18 21.79 4.30 13.57
C LEU A 18 21.27 4.91 14.88
N ILE A 19 20.21 4.33 15.45
CA ILE A 19 19.63 4.78 16.73
C ILE A 19 20.65 4.64 17.87
N LYS A 20 21.38 3.52 17.92
CA LYS A 20 22.43 3.29 18.92
C LYS A 20 23.59 4.29 18.81
N SER A 21 24.09 4.51 17.59
CA SER A 21 25.20 5.42 17.32
C SER A 21 24.85 6.87 17.66
N ALA A 22 23.57 7.23 17.53
CA ALA A 22 23.05 8.54 17.92
C ALA A 22 22.81 8.68 19.44
N GLY A 23 23.03 7.62 20.23
CA GLY A 23 22.87 7.63 21.69
C GLY A 23 21.43 7.44 22.20
N PHE A 24 20.51 6.96 21.37
CA PHE A 24 19.08 6.88 21.70
C PHE A 24 18.59 5.48 22.12
N ALA A 25 19.46 4.49 22.13
CA ALA A 25 19.08 3.08 22.34
C ALA A 25 18.35 2.79 23.67
N GLY A 26 18.39 3.69 24.63
CA GLY A 26 17.65 3.57 25.90
C GLY A 26 16.21 4.10 25.85
N ASN A 27 15.88 4.94 24.86
CA ASN A 27 14.63 5.70 24.85
C ASN A 27 13.75 5.44 23.61
N VAL A 28 14.33 4.82 22.60
CA VAL A 28 13.65 4.64 21.28
C VAL A 28 13.84 3.22 20.81
N HIS A 29 12.73 2.57 20.53
CA HIS A 29 12.71 1.26 19.89
C HIS A 29 11.91 1.34 18.59
N PRO A 30 12.50 0.94 17.44
CA PRO A 30 11.72 0.76 16.22
C PRO A 30 10.69 -0.34 16.46
N GLU A 31 9.45 -0.08 16.10
CA GLU A 31 8.38 -1.07 16.12
C GLU A 31 7.86 -1.34 14.72
N GLU A 32 7.44 -2.55 14.47
CA GLU A 32 6.75 -2.90 13.24
C GLU A 32 5.44 -2.15 13.15
N SER A 33 5.17 -1.48 12.03
CA SER A 33 3.99 -0.64 11.87
C SER A 33 3.56 -0.54 10.42
N LYS A 34 2.35 -0.04 10.23
CA LYS A 34 1.73 0.15 8.91
C LYS A 34 1.17 1.56 8.78
N ILE A 35 1.32 2.13 7.59
CA ILE A 35 0.54 3.30 7.15
C ILE A 35 -0.51 2.77 6.18
N ARG A 36 -1.75 3.22 6.36
CA ARG A 36 -2.86 2.92 5.47
C ARG A 36 -3.69 4.17 5.27
N LEU A 37 -3.85 4.58 4.02
CA LEU A 37 -4.67 5.72 3.61
C LEU A 37 -5.59 5.32 2.48
N GLU A 38 -6.78 5.90 2.46
CA GLU A 38 -7.82 5.57 1.50
C GLU A 38 -8.33 6.81 0.79
N GLU A 39 -8.58 6.67 -0.51
CA GLU A 39 -9.23 7.67 -1.34
C GLU A 39 -10.38 7.02 -2.11
N VAL A 40 -11.57 7.61 -2.02
CA VAL A 40 -12.75 7.12 -2.74
C VAL A 40 -12.55 7.30 -4.24
N ILE A 41 -12.81 6.25 -5.02
CA ILE A 41 -12.77 6.32 -6.47
C ILE A 41 -13.97 7.12 -6.96
N VAL A 42 -13.69 8.14 -7.77
CA VAL A 42 -14.68 8.99 -8.40
C VAL A 42 -14.56 8.83 -9.91
N ASP A 43 -15.68 8.58 -10.57
CA ASP A 43 -15.71 8.37 -12.02
C ASP A 43 -15.10 9.57 -12.79
N GLY A 44 -14.22 9.24 -13.73
CA GLY A 44 -13.51 10.21 -14.55
C GLY A 44 -12.37 10.95 -13.85
N LYS A 45 -12.11 10.70 -12.58
CA LYS A 45 -10.96 11.27 -11.88
C LYS A 45 -9.69 10.52 -12.26
N SER A 46 -8.70 11.24 -12.79
CA SER A 46 -7.43 10.67 -13.25
C SER A 46 -6.29 10.76 -12.23
N THR A 47 -6.46 11.52 -11.16
CA THR A 47 -5.38 11.75 -10.20
C THR A 47 -5.92 11.64 -8.77
N TYR A 48 -5.20 10.88 -7.94
CA TYR A 48 -5.49 10.71 -6.52
C TYR A 48 -4.25 11.03 -5.71
N THR A 49 -4.42 11.72 -4.57
CA THR A 49 -3.30 12.14 -3.74
C THR A 49 -3.49 11.64 -2.31
N PHE A 50 -2.51 10.90 -1.82
CA PHE A 50 -2.44 10.45 -0.44
C PHE A 50 -1.46 11.32 0.34
N ASP A 51 -1.96 12.01 1.36
CA ASP A 51 -1.14 12.78 2.29
C ASP A 51 -0.77 11.90 3.49
N LEU A 52 0.52 11.58 3.66
CA LEU A 52 0.96 10.67 4.72
C LEU A 52 0.75 11.27 6.13
N LYS A 53 0.54 12.58 6.23
CA LYS A 53 0.23 13.30 7.48
C LYS A 53 -1.26 13.67 7.60
N LYS A 54 -2.13 13.01 6.86
CA LYS A 54 -3.58 13.25 6.93
C LYS A 54 -4.02 13.39 8.39
N ASP A 55 -4.77 14.44 8.68
CA ASP A 55 -5.24 14.74 10.04
C ASP A 55 -6.05 13.57 10.61
N LYS A 56 -5.77 13.23 11.86
CA LYS A 56 -6.44 12.11 12.55
C LYS A 56 -7.96 12.26 12.60
N SER A 57 -8.47 13.50 12.61
CA SER A 57 -9.91 13.79 12.58
C SER A 57 -10.57 13.43 11.23
N LEU A 58 -9.76 13.33 10.16
CA LEU A 58 -10.22 12.99 8.81
C LEU A 58 -10.01 11.51 8.46
N LEU A 59 -9.41 10.75 9.39
CA LEU A 59 -9.16 9.32 9.17
C LEU A 59 -10.41 8.50 9.44
N THR A 60 -10.61 7.49 8.62
CA THR A 60 -11.58 6.41 8.92
C THR A 60 -11.02 5.48 10.00
N ALA A 61 -11.85 4.59 10.53
CA ALA A 61 -11.43 3.65 11.58
C ALA A 61 -10.27 2.72 11.16
N VAL A 62 -10.11 2.48 9.86
CA VAL A 62 -9.09 1.59 9.29
C VAL A 62 -7.84 2.32 8.81
N GLU A 63 -7.92 3.64 8.62
CA GLU A 63 -6.79 4.45 8.17
C GLU A 63 -5.80 4.71 9.32
N ARG A 64 -4.53 4.79 8.94
CA ARG A 64 -3.42 5.16 9.83
C ARG A 64 -2.46 6.07 9.06
N SER A 65 -2.34 7.31 9.54
CA SER A 65 -1.38 8.28 9.04
C SER A 65 -0.14 8.38 9.93
N LEU A 66 0.90 9.01 9.43
CA LEU A 66 2.11 9.30 10.20
C LEU A 66 1.89 10.50 11.13
N SER A 67 2.31 10.38 12.39
CA SER A 67 2.33 11.51 13.31
C SER A 67 3.47 12.48 12.97
N ARG A 68 3.24 13.77 13.25
CA ARG A 68 4.24 14.83 12.97
C ARG A 68 5.60 14.58 13.62
N ASN A 69 5.62 13.94 14.77
CA ASN A 69 6.86 13.75 15.54
C ASN A 69 7.55 12.41 15.25
N ASP A 70 6.91 11.56 14.48
CA ASP A 70 7.37 10.21 14.23
C ASP A 70 8.19 10.12 12.94
N VAL A 71 9.01 9.08 12.89
CA VAL A 71 9.74 8.69 11.69
C VAL A 71 9.28 7.30 11.27
N PHE A 72 9.03 7.12 9.98
CA PHE A 72 8.66 5.82 9.41
C PHE A 72 9.66 5.41 8.33
N VAL A 73 10.11 4.17 8.39
CA VAL A 73 11.01 3.57 7.39
C VAL A 73 10.24 2.47 6.66
N PRO A 74 9.68 2.77 5.48
CA PRO A 74 8.91 1.79 4.72
C PRO A 74 9.84 0.69 4.17
N ASN A 75 9.43 -0.54 4.36
CA ASN A 75 10.03 -1.71 3.72
C ASN A 75 9.32 -2.04 2.42
N ARG A 76 8.01 -1.99 2.45
CA ARG A 76 7.13 -2.34 1.34
C ARG A 76 6.08 -1.26 1.15
N MET A 77 5.62 -1.10 -0.08
CA MET A 77 4.54 -0.19 -0.41
C MET A 77 3.76 -0.72 -1.61
N GLY A 78 2.45 -0.56 -1.56
CA GLY A 78 1.57 -0.89 -2.68
C GLY A 78 0.28 -0.10 -2.64
N ILE A 79 -0.40 -0.11 -3.77
CA ILE A 79 -1.72 0.49 -3.92
C ILE A 79 -2.69 -0.61 -4.33
N LEU A 80 -3.73 -0.76 -3.55
CA LEU A 80 -4.73 -1.81 -3.68
C LEU A 80 -6.09 -1.19 -3.98
N LEU A 81 -6.96 -1.97 -4.59
CA LEU A 81 -8.38 -1.65 -4.64
C LEU A 81 -9.06 -2.20 -3.40
N ALA A 82 -9.80 -1.37 -2.69
CA ALA A 82 -10.69 -1.77 -1.62
C ALA A 82 -12.15 -1.63 -2.07
N LEU A 83 -12.92 -2.69 -1.95
CA LEU A 83 -14.38 -2.67 -2.13
C LEU A 83 -15.06 -2.84 -0.77
N VAL A 84 -15.82 -1.85 -0.38
CA VAL A 84 -16.55 -1.82 0.89
C VAL A 84 -18.02 -2.05 0.62
N ASN A 85 -18.60 -3.07 1.23
CA ASN A 85 -20.05 -3.26 1.23
C ASN A 85 -20.70 -2.27 2.18
N ASN A 86 -21.52 -1.35 1.66
CA ASN A 86 -22.10 -0.25 2.43
C ASN A 86 -23.13 -0.72 3.46
N THR A 87 -23.69 -1.93 3.30
CA THR A 87 -24.67 -2.48 4.23
C THR A 87 -24.02 -3.21 5.41
N THR A 88 -22.98 -4.00 5.13
CA THR A 88 -22.32 -4.84 6.15
C THR A 88 -21.04 -4.21 6.70
N GLY A 89 -20.47 -3.20 6.01
CA GLY A 89 -19.17 -2.65 6.32
C GLY A 89 -17.99 -3.58 5.99
N VAL A 90 -18.26 -4.76 5.40
CA VAL A 90 -17.21 -5.72 5.04
C VAL A 90 -16.40 -5.16 3.87
N GLU A 91 -15.09 -5.18 4.04
CA GLU A 91 -14.13 -4.75 3.04
C GLU A 91 -13.43 -5.95 2.41
N THR A 92 -13.23 -5.89 1.11
CA THR A 92 -12.40 -6.84 0.36
C THR A 92 -11.31 -6.07 -0.38
N LEU A 93 -10.06 -6.51 -0.21
CA LEU A 93 -8.90 -5.92 -0.87
C LEU A 93 -8.54 -6.75 -2.11
N TYR A 94 -8.19 -6.05 -3.19
CA TYR A 94 -7.78 -6.65 -4.45
C TYR A 94 -6.41 -6.09 -4.88
N SER A 95 -5.51 -7.00 -5.23
CA SER A 95 -4.19 -6.69 -5.80
C SER A 95 -4.08 -7.13 -7.26
N TYR A 96 -5.15 -7.66 -7.86
CA TYR A 96 -5.18 -8.17 -9.22
C TYR A 96 -6.59 -8.13 -9.78
N ALA A 97 -6.68 -8.14 -11.12
CA ALA A 97 -7.95 -8.29 -11.80
C ALA A 97 -8.35 -9.77 -11.82
N PRO A 98 -9.45 -10.17 -11.14
CA PRO A 98 -9.94 -11.54 -11.26
C PRO A 98 -10.32 -11.83 -12.72
N VAL A 99 -9.97 -13.02 -13.20
CA VAL A 99 -10.34 -13.43 -14.55
C VAL A 99 -11.84 -13.59 -14.61
N ALA A 100 -12.48 -12.87 -15.53
CA ALA A 100 -13.89 -13.11 -15.85
C ALA A 100 -13.99 -14.42 -16.64
N ASP A 101 -14.70 -15.38 -16.13
CA ASP A 101 -14.94 -16.66 -16.82
C ASP A 101 -16.04 -16.58 -17.91
N GLY A 102 -16.46 -15.36 -18.25
CA GLY A 102 -17.45 -15.12 -19.30
C GLY A 102 -18.89 -15.54 -18.94
N THR A 103 -19.09 -16.17 -17.82
CA THR A 103 -20.44 -16.52 -17.31
C THR A 103 -20.89 -15.49 -16.28
N PRO A 104 -22.10 -14.93 -16.40
CA PRO A 104 -22.68 -14.07 -15.36
C PRO A 104 -23.11 -14.93 -14.15
N SER A 105 -22.22 -15.74 -13.62
CA SER A 105 -22.53 -16.55 -12.46
C SER A 105 -22.52 -15.67 -11.20
N SER A 106 -23.45 -15.97 -10.30
CA SER A 106 -23.63 -15.31 -9.02
C SER A 106 -22.41 -15.39 -8.08
N VAL A 107 -21.40 -16.17 -8.45
CA VAL A 107 -20.19 -16.40 -7.68
C VAL A 107 -19.13 -15.31 -7.93
N HIS A 108 -19.06 -14.75 -9.13
CA HIS A 108 -18.14 -13.66 -9.47
C HIS A 108 -18.88 -12.34 -9.70
N LYS A 109 -19.46 -11.81 -8.62
CA LYS A 109 -20.16 -10.52 -8.63
C LYS A 109 -19.35 -9.34 -9.18
N PHE A 110 -18.07 -9.54 -9.42
CA PHE A 110 -17.11 -8.50 -9.83
C PHE A 110 -16.40 -8.79 -11.15
N GLY A 111 -16.81 -9.78 -11.92
CA GLY A 111 -16.20 -10.08 -13.23
C GLY A 111 -16.21 -8.89 -14.19
N PHE A 112 -17.20 -8.00 -14.10
CA PHE A 112 -17.29 -6.76 -14.87
C PHE A 112 -16.31 -5.67 -14.39
N LEU A 113 -15.66 -5.84 -13.23
CA LEU A 113 -14.66 -4.90 -12.73
C LEU A 113 -13.26 -5.18 -13.29
N THR A 114 -13.07 -6.27 -14.03
CA THR A 114 -11.76 -6.69 -14.53
C THR A 114 -11.04 -5.58 -15.29
N ASP A 115 -11.73 -4.91 -16.19
CA ASP A 115 -11.13 -3.82 -16.98
C ASP A 115 -10.82 -2.58 -16.14
N ALA A 116 -11.68 -2.27 -15.16
CA ALA A 116 -11.46 -1.17 -14.24
C ALA A 116 -10.26 -1.45 -13.33
N ILE A 117 -10.11 -2.68 -12.84
CA ILE A 117 -8.96 -3.09 -12.02
C ILE A 117 -7.67 -3.08 -12.86
N ARG A 118 -7.70 -3.57 -14.10
CA ARG A 118 -6.55 -3.48 -15.02
C ARG A 118 -6.13 -2.04 -15.29
N LYS A 119 -7.09 -1.11 -15.40
CA LYS A 119 -6.78 0.32 -15.52
C LYS A 119 -6.07 0.87 -14.28
N ILE A 120 -6.43 0.41 -13.07
CA ILE A 120 -5.74 0.79 -11.85
C ILE A 120 -4.26 0.39 -11.95
N TYR A 121 -3.97 -0.87 -12.29
CA TYR A 121 -2.59 -1.35 -12.40
C TYR A 121 -1.87 -0.87 -13.66
N GLY A 122 -2.56 -0.34 -14.65
CA GLY A 122 -1.98 0.37 -15.79
C GLY A 122 -1.56 1.81 -15.51
N GLY A 123 -1.82 2.34 -14.30
CA GLY A 123 -1.41 3.67 -13.89
C GLY A 123 0.02 3.76 -13.39
N SER A 124 0.40 4.94 -12.94
CA SER A 124 1.68 5.20 -12.27
C SER A 124 1.48 5.96 -10.97
N TRP A 125 2.49 5.95 -10.11
CA TRP A 125 2.51 6.79 -8.94
C TRP A 125 3.84 7.52 -8.80
N SER A 126 3.77 8.69 -8.18
CA SER A 126 4.92 9.52 -7.83
C SER A 126 4.92 9.82 -6.34
N TRP A 127 6.11 10.03 -5.78
CA TRP A 127 6.27 10.44 -4.39
C TRP A 127 6.98 11.77 -4.31
N ASN A 128 6.30 12.74 -3.73
CA ASN A 128 6.80 14.09 -3.53
C ASN A 128 7.02 14.34 -2.04
N VAL A 129 8.14 14.98 -1.71
CA VAL A 129 8.46 15.40 -0.35
C VAL A 129 8.69 16.92 -0.39
N ASP A 130 7.84 17.66 0.29
CA ASP A 130 7.74 19.11 0.16
C ASP A 130 7.61 19.50 -1.34
N ASN A 131 8.64 20.09 -1.93
CA ASN A 131 8.66 20.48 -3.35
C ASN A 131 9.62 19.62 -4.20
N THR A 132 10.09 18.49 -3.66
CA THR A 132 11.07 17.63 -4.34
C THR A 132 10.42 16.31 -4.73
N VAL A 133 10.58 15.91 -5.99
CA VAL A 133 10.14 14.60 -6.48
C VAL A 133 11.19 13.57 -6.08
N MET A 134 10.81 12.61 -5.24
CA MET A 134 11.66 11.50 -4.80
C MET A 134 11.56 10.31 -5.73
N ILE A 135 10.36 10.01 -6.19
CA ILE A 135 10.07 8.96 -7.15
C ILE A 135 9.12 9.55 -8.18
N SER A 136 9.45 9.40 -9.46
CA SER A 136 8.61 9.80 -10.57
C SER A 136 8.16 8.55 -11.35
N ASP A 137 6.90 8.54 -11.75
CA ASP A 137 6.33 7.57 -12.70
C ASP A 137 6.64 6.09 -12.38
N TYR A 138 6.51 5.71 -11.12
CA TYR A 138 6.66 4.31 -10.76
C TYR A 138 5.44 3.51 -11.25
N PRO A 139 5.64 2.48 -12.09
CA PRO A 139 4.52 1.75 -12.69
C PRO A 139 3.76 0.94 -11.63
N MET A 140 2.43 1.09 -11.61
CA MET A 140 1.57 0.37 -10.68
C MET A 140 1.48 -1.13 -10.96
N GLU A 141 1.80 -1.58 -12.18
CA GLU A 141 1.87 -3.00 -12.52
C GLU A 141 2.78 -3.81 -11.58
N LYS A 142 3.78 -3.16 -10.97
CA LYS A 142 4.64 -3.78 -9.96
C LYS A 142 3.94 -4.04 -8.63
N CYS A 143 2.78 -3.42 -8.41
CA CYS A 143 1.93 -3.66 -7.25
C CYS A 143 0.87 -4.73 -7.54
N GLU A 144 0.75 -5.16 -8.79
CA GLU A 144 -0.15 -6.23 -9.16
C GLU A 144 0.44 -7.58 -8.70
N TRP A 145 -0.27 -8.24 -7.82
CA TRP A 145 0.09 -9.58 -7.38
C TRP A 145 -1.06 -10.54 -7.64
N ILE A 146 -0.82 -11.47 -8.53
CA ILE A 146 -1.80 -12.51 -8.90
C ILE A 146 -1.53 -13.72 -8.01
N PRO A 147 -2.48 -14.15 -7.17
CA PRO A 147 -2.32 -15.35 -6.36
C PRO A 147 -2.11 -16.56 -7.27
N GLN A 148 -1.09 -17.35 -7.00
CA GLN A 148 -0.91 -18.62 -7.66
C GLN A 148 -1.91 -19.61 -7.07
N VAL A 149 -2.97 -19.88 -7.81
CA VAL A 149 -3.95 -20.89 -7.43
C VAL A 149 -3.42 -22.25 -7.88
N GLN A 150 -3.02 -23.08 -6.96
CA GLN A 150 -2.87 -24.51 -7.20
C GLN A 150 -4.25 -25.16 -7.02
N GLY A 151 -5.08 -25.09 -8.04
CA GLY A 151 -6.38 -25.73 -8.05
C GLY A 151 -6.49 -26.67 -9.24
N ALA A 152 -6.73 -27.95 -9.00
CA ALA A 152 -7.18 -28.84 -10.04
C ALA A 152 -8.64 -28.52 -10.34
N THR A 153 -8.93 -28.15 -11.59
CA THR A 153 -10.31 -28.07 -12.08
C THR A 153 -10.83 -29.50 -12.20
N LEU A 154 -11.64 -29.92 -11.27
CA LEU A 154 -12.36 -31.18 -11.37
C LEU A 154 -13.59 -30.92 -12.25
N LEU A 155 -13.50 -31.33 -13.50
CA LEU A 155 -14.67 -31.46 -14.35
C LEU A 155 -15.45 -32.73 -13.91
N LYS A 156 -16.67 -32.56 -13.48
CA LYS A 156 -17.60 -33.70 -13.33
C LYS A 156 -18.03 -34.17 -14.71
N SER A 157 -18.30 -35.47 -14.82
CA SER A 157 -18.69 -36.12 -16.06
C SER A 157 -20.07 -35.68 -16.60
N ASP A 158 -20.77 -34.80 -15.92
CA ASP A 158 -22.09 -34.26 -16.28
C ASP A 158 -22.05 -32.79 -16.73
N ASP A 159 -20.86 -32.27 -17.12
CA ASP A 159 -20.64 -30.87 -17.49
C ASP A 159 -21.06 -29.83 -16.43
N SER A 160 -21.43 -30.26 -15.23
CA SER A 160 -21.63 -29.33 -14.13
C SER A 160 -20.28 -28.88 -13.58
N ALA A 161 -19.96 -27.60 -13.75
CA ALA A 161 -18.77 -26.99 -13.16
C ALA A 161 -18.89 -27.05 -11.63
N VAL A 162 -18.12 -27.88 -10.99
CA VAL A 162 -17.86 -27.69 -9.57
C VAL A 162 -16.91 -26.54 -9.45
N VAL A 163 -17.42 -25.38 -9.07
CA VAL A 163 -16.60 -24.30 -8.59
C VAL A 163 -15.95 -24.79 -7.32
N LEU A 164 -14.70 -25.26 -7.42
CA LEU A 164 -13.87 -25.39 -6.24
C LEU A 164 -13.79 -23.99 -5.64
N ASP A 165 -14.13 -23.90 -4.38
CA ASP A 165 -13.93 -22.69 -3.59
C ASP A 165 -12.41 -22.43 -3.60
N ILE A 166 -11.97 -21.63 -4.57
CA ILE A 166 -10.59 -21.26 -4.70
C ILE A 166 -10.38 -20.26 -3.57
N GLN A 167 -9.98 -20.74 -2.42
CA GLN A 167 -9.46 -19.89 -1.37
C GLN A 167 -8.17 -19.25 -1.90
N SER A 168 -8.34 -18.16 -2.60
CA SER A 168 -7.22 -17.28 -2.86
C SER A 168 -6.86 -16.64 -1.52
N GLU A 169 -5.84 -17.17 -0.86
CA GLU A 169 -5.23 -16.48 0.26
C GLU A 169 -4.71 -15.15 -0.26
N PHE A 170 -5.40 -14.07 0.09
CA PHE A 170 -4.89 -12.74 -0.13
C PHE A 170 -3.72 -12.53 0.84
N ASP A 171 -2.51 -12.66 0.31
CA ASP A 171 -1.29 -12.37 1.04
C ASP A 171 -0.90 -10.90 0.81
N ILE A 172 -1.27 -10.06 1.75
CA ILE A 172 -0.99 -8.62 1.69
C ILE A 172 0.52 -8.35 1.59
N GLU A 173 1.35 -9.20 2.19
CA GLU A 173 2.80 -9.00 2.15
C GLU A 173 3.38 -9.24 0.77
N LYS A 174 2.79 -10.15 0.00
CA LYS A 174 3.16 -10.40 -1.39
C LYS A 174 2.62 -9.33 -2.33
N ALA A 175 1.46 -8.76 -2.02
CA ALA A 175 0.86 -7.67 -2.78
C ALA A 175 1.59 -6.32 -2.60
N LEU A 176 2.48 -6.22 -1.60
CA LEU A 176 3.28 -5.03 -1.36
C LEU A 176 4.72 -5.27 -1.80
N PRO A 177 5.15 -4.77 -2.98
CA PRO A 177 6.53 -4.88 -3.43
C PRO A 177 7.50 -4.18 -2.47
N LEU A 178 8.72 -4.73 -2.38
CA LEU A 178 9.80 -4.07 -1.65
C LEU A 178 10.12 -2.71 -2.27
N LEU A 179 10.18 -1.70 -1.43
CA LEU A 179 10.60 -0.36 -1.82
C LEU A 179 12.13 -0.29 -1.87
N ILE A 180 12.69 -0.11 -3.06
CA ILE A 180 14.13 -0.01 -3.30
C ILE A 180 14.39 1.27 -4.12
N PRO A 181 15.28 2.13 -3.66
CA PRO A 181 16.08 2.08 -2.43
C PRO A 181 15.26 2.29 -1.15
N ARG A 182 15.91 2.18 0.00
CA ARG A 182 15.28 2.45 1.29
C ARG A 182 15.06 3.94 1.47
N TYR A 183 13.89 4.31 1.91
CA TYR A 183 13.51 5.69 2.21
C TYR A 183 13.25 5.88 3.70
N THR A 184 13.33 7.12 4.15
CA THR A 184 12.92 7.53 5.49
C THR A 184 11.86 8.61 5.36
N ILE A 185 10.76 8.46 6.07
CA ILE A 185 9.64 9.39 6.09
C ILE A 185 9.64 10.09 7.45
N ALA A 186 10.01 11.36 7.47
CA ALA A 186 9.95 12.19 8.66
C ALA A 186 8.59 12.91 8.72
N GLY A 187 7.87 12.75 9.82
CA GLY A 187 6.57 13.38 10.01
C GLY A 187 6.59 14.91 10.01
N THR A 188 7.76 15.53 10.16
CA THR A 188 7.93 17.00 10.05
C THR A 188 7.83 17.52 8.62
N ARG A 189 7.99 16.64 7.61
CA ARG A 189 7.93 17.01 6.18
C ARG A 189 6.60 16.64 5.55
N ASP A 190 6.26 17.27 4.43
CA ASP A 190 5.06 17.00 3.66
C ASP A 190 5.36 15.89 2.64
N HIS A 191 4.84 14.71 2.91
CA HIS A 191 4.97 13.55 2.03
C HIS A 191 3.63 13.29 1.33
N LYS A 192 3.64 13.37 0.01
CA LYS A 192 2.47 13.14 -0.84
C LYS A 192 2.77 12.07 -1.87
N ILE A 193 1.93 11.06 -1.91
CA ILE A 193 1.95 10.05 -2.97
C ILE A 193 0.80 10.34 -3.90
N GLN A 194 1.12 10.58 -5.15
CA GLN A 194 0.17 10.90 -6.19
C GLN A 194 0.08 9.74 -7.16
N VAL A 195 -1.12 9.22 -7.33
CA VAL A 195 -1.44 8.18 -8.31
C VAL A 195 -2.06 8.84 -9.51
N GLN A 196 -1.60 8.47 -10.70
CA GLN A 196 -2.06 9.02 -11.96
C GLN A 196 -2.47 7.91 -12.90
N PHE A 197 -3.62 8.12 -13.53
CA PHE A 197 -4.19 7.27 -14.56
C PHE A 197 -4.21 8.00 -15.90
N ASP A 198 -4.66 7.34 -16.94
CA ASP A 198 -4.86 7.95 -18.25
C ASP A 198 -5.84 9.14 -18.20
N ALA A 199 -5.88 9.93 -19.26
CA ALA A 199 -6.70 11.14 -19.33
C ALA A 199 -8.21 10.88 -19.20
N ALA A 200 -8.66 9.66 -19.50
CA ALA A 200 -10.07 9.27 -19.32
C ALA A 200 -10.43 9.03 -17.85
N GLY A 201 -9.41 8.93 -16.99
CA GLY A 201 -9.58 8.64 -15.58
C GLY A 201 -10.14 7.24 -15.29
N LEU A 202 -10.31 6.94 -14.02
CA LEU A 202 -10.96 5.70 -13.62
C LEU A 202 -12.47 5.80 -13.85
N GLN A 203 -13.00 4.85 -14.59
CA GLN A 203 -14.43 4.58 -14.66
C GLN A 203 -14.69 3.28 -13.92
N PHE A 204 -15.24 3.39 -12.74
CA PHE A 204 -15.48 2.25 -11.89
C PHE A 204 -16.99 2.00 -11.83
N PRO A 205 -17.52 0.96 -12.51
CA PRO A 205 -18.93 0.63 -12.44
C PRO A 205 -19.23 0.12 -11.01
N VAL A 206 -19.50 1.05 -10.11
CA VAL A 206 -19.85 0.69 -8.73
C VAL A 206 -21.20 0.01 -8.76
N THR A 207 -21.24 -1.25 -8.40
CA THR A 207 -22.50 -1.95 -8.14
C THR A 207 -23.18 -1.27 -6.96
N SER A 208 -24.49 -0.98 -7.09
CA SER A 208 -25.29 -0.45 -6.01
C SER A 208 -25.01 -1.19 -4.69
N GLY A 209 -24.71 -0.46 -3.63
CA GLY A 209 -24.41 -1.04 -2.33
C GLY A 209 -22.91 -1.25 -2.01
N TYR A 210 -22.01 -0.86 -2.91
CA TYR A 210 -20.57 -0.90 -2.67
C TYR A 210 -19.91 0.46 -2.87
N THR A 211 -18.82 0.69 -2.15
CA THR A 211 -17.93 1.84 -2.34
C THR A 211 -16.56 1.33 -2.74
N ALA A 212 -16.04 1.82 -3.86
CA ALA A 212 -14.69 1.51 -4.32
C ALA A 212 -13.70 2.58 -3.84
N LYS A 213 -12.56 2.14 -3.33
CA LYS A 213 -11.50 3.03 -2.85
C LYS A 213 -10.14 2.55 -3.35
N LEU A 214 -9.25 3.49 -3.63
CA LEU A 214 -7.82 3.22 -3.70
C LEU A 214 -7.27 3.21 -2.28
N CYS A 215 -6.52 2.18 -1.93
CA CYS A 215 -5.92 2.00 -0.63
C CYS A 215 -4.40 1.98 -0.78
N LEU A 216 -3.73 3.04 -0.30
CA LEU A 216 -2.28 3.06 -0.14
C LEU A 216 -1.91 2.32 1.13
N MET A 217 -1.04 1.35 1.02
CA MET A 217 -0.49 0.60 2.15
C MET A 217 1.02 0.63 2.14
N MET A 218 1.59 0.91 3.29
CA MET A 218 3.02 0.78 3.56
C MET A 218 3.22 -0.08 4.79
N ASP A 219 4.19 -0.97 4.72
CA ASP A 219 4.66 -1.80 5.82
C ASP A 219 6.10 -1.44 6.13
N GLY A 220 6.46 -1.30 7.41
CA GLY A 220 7.79 -0.85 7.78
C GLY A 220 8.00 -0.68 9.27
N PHE A 221 8.98 0.13 9.63
CA PHE A 221 9.36 0.40 11.01
C PHE A 221 9.00 1.83 11.40
N LEU A 222 8.29 1.96 12.52
CA LEU A 222 7.96 3.24 13.14
C LEU A 222 8.94 3.54 14.27
N VAL A 223 9.49 4.74 14.26
CA VAL A 223 10.30 5.31 15.34
C VAL A 223 9.50 6.43 15.97
N LYS A 224 8.83 6.15 17.07
CA LYS A 224 7.99 7.13 17.79
C LYS A 224 8.85 8.28 18.31
N GLY A 225 8.38 9.51 18.08
CA GLY A 225 9.10 10.71 18.46
C GLY A 225 10.45 10.90 17.75
N GLY A 226 10.73 10.12 16.68
CA GLY A 226 12.02 10.13 15.99
C GLY A 226 12.42 11.48 15.42
N CYS A 227 11.45 12.36 15.11
CA CYS A 227 11.73 13.71 14.63
C CYS A 227 12.20 14.69 15.73
N GLU A 228 11.93 14.39 17.00
CA GLU A 228 12.28 15.25 18.13
C GLU A 228 13.65 14.92 18.72
N TYR A 229 14.22 13.76 18.41
CA TYR A 229 15.48 13.31 18.96
C TYR A 229 16.66 14.08 18.39
N LYS A 230 17.47 14.62 19.30
CA LYS A 230 18.76 15.25 18.97
C LYS A 230 19.87 14.35 19.51
N GLY A 231 20.78 13.95 18.64
CA GLY A 231 21.99 13.23 19.04
C GLY A 231 22.86 14.02 20.00
N GLY A 232 23.85 13.38 20.60
CA GLY A 232 24.79 14.03 21.51
C GLY A 232 25.53 15.23 20.88
N ASN A 233 25.55 15.32 19.55
CA ASN A 233 26.07 16.44 18.76
C ASN A 233 24.97 17.48 18.39
N GLY A 234 23.74 17.34 18.89
CA GLY A 234 22.62 18.21 18.59
C GLY A 234 21.94 17.98 17.23
N VAL A 235 22.39 17.02 16.44
CA VAL A 235 21.86 16.70 15.12
C VAL A 235 20.87 15.55 15.24
N ASN A 236 19.70 15.70 14.59
CA ASN A 236 18.72 14.62 14.48
C ASN A 236 19.18 13.68 13.34
N PRO A 237 19.42 12.38 13.62
CA PRO A 237 19.86 11.44 12.60
C PRO A 237 18.80 11.18 11.52
N PHE A 238 17.54 11.55 11.77
CA PHE A 238 16.42 11.41 10.84
C PHE A 238 15.96 12.75 10.23
N GLY A 239 16.36 13.88 10.82
CA GLY A 239 15.78 15.21 10.53
C GLY A 239 16.06 15.73 9.12
N ASP A 240 17.20 15.35 8.54
CA ASP A 240 17.61 15.75 7.20
C ASP A 240 17.62 14.58 6.21
N ALA A 241 17.24 13.41 6.66
CA ALA A 241 17.23 12.20 5.87
C ALA A 241 16.00 12.14 4.93
N VAL A 242 15.90 13.08 4.03
CA VAL A 242 15.33 12.87 2.70
C VAL A 242 16.46 12.27 1.88
N GLY A 243 16.81 11.06 2.15
CA GLY A 243 17.97 10.43 1.53
C GLY A 243 17.83 8.93 1.48
N GLN A 244 18.34 8.41 0.39
CA GLN A 244 18.68 7.02 0.23
C GLN A 244 19.78 6.68 1.24
N TRP A 245 19.61 5.58 1.93
CA TRP A 245 20.65 4.99 2.78
C TRP A 245 21.32 3.85 2.02
#